data_9d23a6a42043e4949f356bc0f08958a4
#
_entry.id   9d23a6a42043e4949f356bc0f08958a4
#
_cell.length_a   1.000
_cell.length_b   1.000
_cell.length_c   1.000
_cell.angle_alpha   90.00
_cell.angle_beta   90.00
_cell.angle_gamma   90.00
#
_symmetry.space_group_name_H-M   'P 1'
#
loop_
_entity.id
_entity.type
_entity.pdbx_description
1 polymer ?
#
loop_
_entity_poly.entity_id
_entity_poly.type
_entity_poly.pdbx_seq_one_letter_code
_entity_poly.pdbx_strand_id
1 'polypeptide(L)'
;MIKKLQKRFVIMAVSAVAAVLILILGVVCIANYREIISDADKTMAMLEENNGNYPKFEEGKPKPGMSPEARFETRFFAVFLNKSGETISANTGSIAAVATDEAIEYAEEIYESGKNKGFLGVYRYSVSQTDKGAMVLFLDCSRSLDIFYRFLEASFAVSAVGIFGVFIIVLLLSKK
;
A
#
# COMPACT_ATOMS: atom_id res chain seq x y z
N MET A 1 -1.73 -51.63 10.54
CA MET A 1 -1.31 -50.59 11.49
C MET A 1 -0.28 -49.61 10.87
N ILE A 2 0.71 -50.08 10.15
CA ILE A 2 1.80 -49.27 9.53
C ILE A 2 1.26 -48.14 8.61
N LYS A 3 0.32 -48.42 7.71
CA LYS A 3 -0.26 -47.42 6.79
C LYS A 3 -0.97 -46.25 7.49
N LYS A 4 -1.60 -46.47 8.65
CA LYS A 4 -2.22 -45.41 9.44
C LYS A 4 -1.18 -44.50 10.11
N LEU A 5 -0.07 -45.06 10.57
CA LEU A 5 1.03 -44.34 11.19
C LEU A 5 1.75 -43.47 10.16
N GLN A 6 2.04 -44.02 8.97
CA GLN A 6 2.62 -43.32 7.85
C GLN A 6 1.78 -42.11 7.42
N LYS A 7 0.45 -42.28 7.27
CA LYS A 7 -0.46 -41.20 6.93
C LYS A 7 -0.44 -40.08 7.97
N ARG A 8 -0.44 -40.41 9.25
CA ARG A 8 -0.38 -39.40 10.33
C ARG A 8 0.96 -38.64 10.31
N PHE A 9 2.07 -39.32 10.08
CA PHE A 9 3.39 -38.69 9.99
C PHE A 9 3.49 -37.73 8.80
N VAL A 10 2.99 -38.16 7.62
CA VAL A 10 2.97 -37.30 6.43
C VAL A 10 2.14 -36.02 6.70
N ILE A 11 0.93 -36.20 7.26
CA ILE A 11 0.06 -35.04 7.57
C ILE A 11 0.74 -34.11 8.57
N MET A 12 1.34 -34.63 9.65
CA MET A 12 2.03 -33.75 10.62
C MET A 12 3.21 -33.00 10.02
N ALA A 13 4.03 -33.67 9.20
CA ALA A 13 5.18 -33.04 8.56
C ALA A 13 4.76 -31.93 7.59
N VAL A 14 3.77 -32.21 6.73
CA VAL A 14 3.27 -31.21 5.75
C VAL A 14 2.58 -30.05 6.48
N SER A 15 1.79 -30.33 7.52
CA SER A 15 1.12 -29.28 8.31
C SER A 15 2.12 -28.39 9.04
N ALA A 16 3.22 -28.94 9.57
CA ALA A 16 4.26 -28.17 10.22
C ALA A 16 4.96 -27.22 9.24
N VAL A 17 5.32 -27.72 8.05
CA VAL A 17 5.94 -26.87 6.99
C VAL A 17 4.96 -25.80 6.52
N ALA A 18 3.69 -26.15 6.28
CA ALA A 18 2.67 -25.19 5.89
C ALA A 18 2.48 -24.08 6.94
N ALA A 19 2.43 -24.44 8.22
CA ALA A 19 2.30 -23.47 9.30
C ALA A 19 3.47 -22.48 9.35
N VAL A 20 4.71 -22.96 9.20
CA VAL A 20 5.91 -22.10 9.16
C VAL A 20 5.88 -21.17 7.95
N LEU A 21 5.52 -21.68 6.76
CA LEU A 21 5.41 -20.86 5.55
C LEU A 21 4.35 -19.76 5.69
N ILE A 22 3.17 -20.09 6.22
CA ILE A 22 2.11 -19.11 6.46
C ILE A 22 2.57 -18.02 7.44
N LEU A 23 3.28 -18.41 8.49
CA LEU A 23 3.80 -17.45 9.46
C LEU A 23 4.82 -16.50 8.83
N ILE A 24 5.79 -17.04 8.09
CA ILE A 24 6.82 -16.22 7.40
C ILE A 24 6.17 -15.27 6.40
N LEU A 25 5.29 -15.79 5.54
CA LEU A 25 4.57 -14.97 4.56
C LEU A 25 3.72 -13.88 5.23
N GLY A 26 3.02 -14.22 6.30
CA GLY A 26 2.23 -13.24 7.04
C GLY A 26 3.07 -12.09 7.59
N VAL A 27 4.23 -12.40 8.19
CA VAL A 27 5.16 -11.38 8.71
C VAL A 27 5.70 -10.50 7.58
N VAL A 28 6.13 -11.10 6.46
CA VAL A 28 6.66 -10.36 5.31
C VAL A 28 5.59 -9.47 4.68
N CYS A 29 4.37 -9.98 4.51
CA CYS A 29 3.26 -9.19 3.97
C CYS A 29 2.90 -7.99 4.86
N ILE A 30 2.84 -8.19 6.17
CA ILE A 30 2.57 -7.10 7.12
C ILE A 30 3.69 -6.05 7.07
N ALA A 31 4.96 -6.48 7.03
CA ALA A 31 6.10 -5.58 6.95
C ALA A 31 6.06 -4.73 5.66
N ASN A 32 5.89 -5.36 4.50
CA ASN A 32 5.81 -4.67 3.21
C ASN A 32 4.62 -3.69 3.15
N TYR A 33 3.45 -4.10 3.63
CA TYR A 33 2.28 -3.22 3.63
C TYR A 33 2.49 -2.00 4.53
N ARG A 34 3.11 -2.19 5.71
CA ARG A 34 3.48 -1.09 6.60
C ARG A 34 4.49 -0.14 5.97
N GLU A 35 5.44 -0.65 5.20
CA GLU A 35 6.42 0.16 4.49
C GLU A 35 5.74 1.04 3.43
N ILE A 36 4.81 0.49 2.63
CA ILE A 36 4.02 1.26 1.67
C ILE A 36 3.28 2.41 2.36
N ILE A 37 2.61 2.14 3.48
CA ILE A 37 1.91 3.18 4.25
C ILE A 37 2.89 4.23 4.77
N SER A 38 4.02 3.80 5.34
CA SER A 38 5.03 4.69 5.91
C SER A 38 5.61 5.64 4.86
N ASP A 39 5.91 5.12 3.67
CA ASP A 39 6.48 5.91 2.58
C ASP A 39 5.45 6.86 1.96
N ALA A 40 4.20 6.40 1.84
CA ALA A 40 3.10 7.27 1.45
C ALA A 40 2.89 8.40 2.46
N ASP A 41 2.87 8.10 3.76
CA ASP A 41 2.68 9.10 4.81
C ASP A 41 3.84 10.12 4.87
N LYS A 42 5.10 9.71 4.62
CA LYS A 42 6.24 10.62 4.51
C LYS A 42 6.11 11.57 3.31
N THR A 43 5.69 11.03 2.17
CA THR A 43 5.45 11.83 0.96
C THR A 43 4.31 12.82 1.17
N MET A 44 3.22 12.37 1.79
CA MET A 44 2.08 13.23 2.11
C MET A 44 2.45 14.34 3.09
N ALA A 45 3.20 14.04 4.15
CA ALA A 45 3.67 15.06 5.09
C ALA A 45 4.50 16.16 4.40
N MET A 46 5.37 15.78 3.46
CA MET A 46 6.13 16.73 2.66
C MET A 46 5.23 17.60 1.78
N LEU A 47 4.20 17.02 1.16
CA LEU A 47 3.24 17.76 0.33
C LEU A 47 2.37 18.68 1.20
N GLU A 48 1.96 18.23 2.39
CA GLU A 48 1.21 19.04 3.37
C GLU A 48 2.00 20.27 3.81
N GLU A 49 3.28 20.11 4.17
CA GLU A 49 4.18 21.22 4.52
C GLU A 49 4.32 22.25 3.40
N ASN A 50 4.07 21.85 2.15
CA ASN A 50 4.15 22.71 0.96
C ASN A 50 2.77 23.06 0.38
N ASN A 51 1.72 23.08 1.22
CA ASN A 51 0.36 23.45 0.83
C ASN A 51 -0.17 22.66 -0.38
N GLY A 52 -0.04 21.35 -0.37
CA GLY A 52 -0.53 20.48 -1.43
C GLY A 52 0.24 20.60 -2.74
N ASN A 53 1.48 21.06 -2.71
CA ASN A 53 2.36 21.15 -3.86
C ASN A 53 3.65 20.38 -3.61
N TYR A 54 4.30 19.97 -4.69
CA TYR A 54 5.65 19.41 -4.58
C TYR A 54 6.65 20.53 -4.29
N PRO A 55 7.59 20.37 -3.34
CA PRO A 55 8.57 21.39 -3.02
C PRO A 55 9.37 21.82 -4.26
N LYS A 56 9.56 23.12 -4.42
CA LYS A 56 10.50 23.65 -5.42
C LYS A 56 11.90 23.56 -4.83
N PHE A 57 12.73 22.73 -5.41
CA PHE A 57 14.15 22.70 -5.07
C PHE A 57 14.88 23.78 -5.87
N GLU A 58 15.84 24.45 -5.23
CA GLU A 58 16.81 25.26 -5.96
C GLU A 58 17.53 24.37 -6.98
N GLU A 59 17.77 24.90 -8.17
CA GLU A 59 18.34 24.16 -9.30
C GLU A 59 19.56 23.33 -8.87
N GLY A 60 19.43 21.99 -8.98
CA GLY A 60 20.52 21.04 -8.79
C GLY A 60 20.75 20.53 -7.36
N LYS A 61 19.91 20.88 -6.36
CA LYS A 61 20.08 20.38 -4.98
C LYS A 61 18.81 19.73 -4.43
N PRO A 62 18.52 18.45 -4.77
CA PRO A 62 17.46 17.72 -4.09
C PRO A 62 17.80 17.55 -2.60
N LYS A 63 16.78 17.48 -1.73
CA LYS A 63 16.99 17.10 -0.32
C LYS A 63 17.71 15.74 -0.26
N PRO A 64 18.61 15.51 0.73
CA PRO A 64 19.27 14.22 0.90
C PRO A 64 18.26 13.07 0.91
N GLY A 65 18.46 12.08 0.04
CA GLY A 65 17.57 10.92 -0.07
C GLY A 65 16.41 11.05 -1.07
N MET A 66 16.24 12.20 -1.75
CA MET A 66 15.25 12.38 -2.82
C MET A 66 15.91 12.35 -4.21
N SER A 67 15.32 11.58 -5.14
CA SER A 67 15.66 11.66 -6.56
C SER A 67 15.17 13.00 -7.14
N PRO A 68 15.94 13.66 -8.02
CA PRO A 68 15.46 14.82 -8.78
C PRO A 68 14.18 14.54 -9.58
N GLU A 69 14.00 13.27 -9.99
CA GLU A 69 12.86 12.80 -10.79
C GLU A 69 11.60 12.52 -9.92
N ALA A 70 11.74 12.44 -8.60
CA ALA A 70 10.64 12.13 -7.69
C ALA A 70 9.42 13.05 -7.88
N ARG A 71 9.67 14.32 -8.24
CA ARG A 71 8.61 15.29 -8.56
C ARG A 71 7.72 14.84 -9.72
N PHE A 72 8.28 14.18 -10.71
CA PHE A 72 7.56 13.73 -11.92
C PHE A 72 6.94 12.35 -11.74
N GLU A 73 7.44 11.59 -10.77
CA GLU A 73 6.95 10.25 -10.45
C GLU A 73 5.83 10.26 -9.41
N THR A 74 5.77 11.31 -8.57
CA THR A 74 4.75 11.43 -7.52
C THR A 74 3.43 11.91 -8.10
N ARG A 75 2.42 11.04 -8.10
CA ARG A 75 1.07 11.35 -8.57
C ARG A 75 0.18 11.64 -7.36
N PHE A 76 -0.33 12.86 -7.30
CA PHE A 76 -1.15 13.31 -6.19
C PHE A 76 -2.13 14.40 -6.64
N PHE A 77 -3.13 14.65 -5.83
CA PHE A 77 -4.04 15.79 -5.98
C PHE A 77 -4.46 16.30 -4.60
N ALA A 78 -4.81 17.58 -4.54
CA ALA A 78 -5.23 18.25 -3.32
C ALA A 78 -6.48 19.05 -3.56
N VAL A 79 -7.43 18.98 -2.65
CA VAL A 79 -8.65 19.76 -2.67
C VAL A 79 -8.72 20.60 -1.39
N PHE A 80 -8.99 21.89 -1.56
CA PHE A 80 -9.13 22.84 -0.46
C PHE A 80 -10.61 23.11 -0.22
N LEU A 81 -11.05 22.89 1.01
CA LEU A 81 -12.43 23.07 1.46
C LEU A 81 -12.51 24.24 2.43
N ASN A 82 -13.63 24.94 2.44
CA ASN A 82 -13.95 25.93 3.45
C ASN A 82 -14.40 25.27 4.77
N LYS A 83 -14.69 26.06 5.79
CA LYS A 83 -15.16 25.55 7.08
C LYS A 83 -16.53 24.86 7.03
N SER A 84 -17.30 25.10 5.96
CA SER A 84 -18.59 24.46 5.72
C SER A 84 -18.46 23.16 4.91
N GLY A 85 -17.23 22.77 4.49
CA GLY A 85 -16.99 21.60 3.67
C GLY A 85 -17.14 21.82 2.15
N GLU A 86 -17.42 23.05 1.71
CA GLU A 86 -17.56 23.37 0.29
C GLU A 86 -16.19 23.60 -0.35
N THR A 87 -16.02 23.16 -1.58
CA THR A 87 -14.75 23.27 -2.32
C THR A 87 -14.39 24.72 -2.65
N ILE A 88 -13.20 25.14 -2.23
CA ILE A 88 -12.59 26.42 -2.61
C ILE A 88 -11.78 26.27 -3.90
N SER A 89 -10.96 25.24 -3.98
CA SER A 89 -10.12 24.96 -5.14
C SER A 89 -9.65 23.50 -5.16
N ALA A 90 -9.32 22.99 -6.34
CA ALA A 90 -8.72 21.66 -6.51
C ALA A 90 -7.45 21.78 -7.36
N ASN A 91 -6.39 21.08 -6.97
CA ASN A 91 -5.14 20.95 -7.70
C ASN A 91 -4.97 19.50 -8.15
N THR A 92 -5.25 19.24 -9.41
CA THR A 92 -5.11 17.90 -10.06
C THR A 92 -3.96 17.87 -11.08
N GLY A 93 -3.10 18.90 -11.10
CA GLY A 93 -2.03 19.03 -12.12
C GLY A 93 -0.94 17.96 -12.06
N SER A 94 -0.86 17.18 -10.97
CA SER A 94 0.11 16.09 -10.81
C SER A 94 -0.46 14.69 -11.03
N ILE A 95 -1.70 14.58 -11.51
CA ILE A 95 -2.34 13.30 -11.82
C ILE A 95 -3.22 13.43 -13.07
N ALA A 96 -3.14 12.44 -13.96
CA ALA A 96 -3.96 12.40 -15.18
C ALA A 96 -5.17 11.46 -15.06
N ALA A 97 -5.17 10.58 -14.05
CA ALA A 97 -6.18 9.54 -13.90
C ALA A 97 -7.45 10.01 -13.18
N VAL A 98 -7.45 11.22 -12.60
CA VAL A 98 -8.58 11.77 -11.82
C VAL A 98 -8.98 13.11 -12.42
N ALA A 99 -10.24 13.25 -12.80
CA ALA A 99 -10.81 14.52 -13.24
C ALA A 99 -11.03 15.45 -12.03
N THR A 100 -11.08 16.75 -12.27
CA THR A 100 -11.25 17.74 -11.18
C THR A 100 -12.55 17.52 -10.42
N ASP A 101 -13.65 17.24 -11.11
CA ASP A 101 -14.95 16.99 -10.49
C ASP A 101 -14.93 15.73 -9.62
N GLU A 102 -14.28 14.67 -10.05
CA GLU A 102 -14.07 13.44 -9.30
C GLU A 102 -13.20 13.67 -8.06
N ALA A 103 -12.14 14.49 -8.18
CA ALA A 103 -11.30 14.85 -7.05
C ALA A 103 -12.09 15.62 -5.97
N ILE A 104 -13.01 16.48 -6.37
CA ILE A 104 -13.90 17.22 -5.48
C ILE A 104 -14.83 16.25 -4.74
N GLU A 105 -15.49 15.36 -5.46
CA GLU A 105 -16.39 14.36 -4.88
C GLU A 105 -15.70 13.51 -3.83
N TYR A 106 -14.48 13.01 -4.14
CA TYR A 106 -13.67 12.26 -3.18
C TYR A 106 -13.33 13.07 -1.92
N ALA A 107 -13.00 14.35 -2.09
CA ALA A 107 -12.64 15.20 -0.96
C ALA A 107 -13.84 15.52 -0.03
N GLU A 108 -15.00 15.77 -0.60
CA GLU A 108 -16.23 16.01 0.12
C GLU A 108 -16.68 14.76 0.89
N GLU A 109 -16.65 13.57 0.25
CA GLU A 109 -16.93 12.28 0.91
C GLU A 109 -16.00 12.05 2.12
N ILE A 110 -14.69 12.27 1.95
CA ILE A 110 -13.73 12.09 3.04
C ILE A 110 -13.95 13.09 4.15
N TYR A 111 -14.20 14.36 3.83
CA TYR A 111 -14.44 15.39 4.81
C TYR A 111 -15.70 15.11 5.64
N GLU A 112 -16.79 14.70 5.00
CA GLU A 112 -18.04 14.31 5.67
C GLU A 112 -17.87 13.06 6.55
N SER A 113 -17.01 12.14 6.16
CA SER A 113 -16.73 10.93 6.95
C SER A 113 -16.06 11.23 8.30
N GLY A 114 -15.48 12.41 8.48
CA GLY A 114 -14.75 12.83 9.68
C GLY A 114 -13.42 12.08 9.92
N LYS A 115 -12.94 11.31 8.95
CA LYS A 115 -11.69 10.56 9.06
C LYS A 115 -10.51 11.40 8.58
N ASN A 116 -9.46 11.46 9.38
CA ASN A 116 -8.29 12.27 9.07
C ASN A 116 -7.28 11.59 8.14
N LYS A 117 -7.20 10.25 8.12
CA LYS A 117 -6.25 9.49 7.28
C LYS A 117 -6.85 8.14 6.91
N GLY A 118 -6.56 7.65 5.71
CA GLY A 118 -7.02 6.35 5.25
C GLY A 118 -6.65 6.05 3.82
N PHE A 119 -7.37 5.09 3.25
CA PHE A 119 -7.35 4.79 1.82
C PHE A 119 -8.75 4.95 1.25
N LEU A 120 -8.83 5.54 0.06
CA LEU A 120 -9.99 5.51 -0.82
C LEU A 120 -9.57 4.79 -2.10
N GLY A 121 -9.95 3.53 -2.23
CA GLY A 121 -9.42 2.68 -3.30
C GLY A 121 -7.90 2.56 -3.24
N VAL A 122 -7.23 3.04 -4.27
CA VAL A 122 -5.75 3.04 -4.39
C VAL A 122 -5.11 4.34 -3.87
N TYR A 123 -5.92 5.32 -3.50
CA TYR A 123 -5.45 6.62 -3.04
C TYR A 123 -5.28 6.62 -1.52
N ARG A 124 -4.08 6.90 -1.03
CA ARG A 124 -3.84 7.25 0.36
C ARG A 124 -4.26 8.69 0.57
N TYR A 125 -5.09 8.99 1.57
CA TYR A 125 -5.54 10.35 1.84
C TYR A 125 -5.17 10.82 3.25
N SER A 126 -5.05 12.15 3.38
CA SER A 126 -4.98 12.85 4.67
C SER A 126 -5.77 14.15 4.62
N VAL A 127 -6.31 14.52 5.77
CA VAL A 127 -7.06 15.76 5.98
C VAL A 127 -6.28 16.63 6.95
N SER A 128 -5.82 17.79 6.48
CA SER A 128 -5.10 18.77 7.28
C SER A 128 -5.94 20.03 7.45
N GLN A 129 -6.03 20.51 8.69
CA GLN A 129 -6.74 21.78 8.98
C GLN A 129 -5.90 22.96 8.54
N THR A 130 -6.54 23.95 7.92
CA THR A 130 -5.95 25.20 7.47
C THR A 130 -6.71 26.39 8.05
N ASP A 131 -6.16 27.59 8.00
CA ASP A 131 -6.83 28.80 8.48
C ASP A 131 -8.19 29.06 7.80
N LYS A 132 -8.33 28.62 6.56
CA LYS A 132 -9.52 28.82 5.72
C LYS A 132 -10.51 27.66 5.77
N GLY A 133 -10.14 26.52 6.35
CA GLY A 133 -10.95 25.30 6.39
C GLY A 133 -10.07 24.06 6.44
N ALA A 134 -10.15 23.17 5.45
CA ALA A 134 -9.37 21.94 5.38
C ALA A 134 -8.73 21.75 4.02
N MET A 135 -7.59 21.06 4.00
CA MET A 135 -6.98 20.52 2.79
C MET A 135 -7.09 18.99 2.85
N VAL A 136 -7.72 18.40 1.83
CA VAL A 136 -7.74 16.95 1.64
C VAL A 136 -6.73 16.61 0.55
N LEU A 137 -5.69 15.89 0.95
CA LEU A 137 -4.59 15.48 0.07
C LEU A 137 -4.73 14.00 -0.24
N PHE A 138 -4.54 13.66 -1.52
CA PHE A 138 -4.56 12.29 -2.02
C PHE A 138 -3.26 11.95 -2.74
N LEU A 139 -2.68 10.81 -2.39
CA LEU A 139 -1.49 10.25 -3.04
C LEU A 139 -1.85 8.93 -3.73
N ASP A 140 -1.56 8.82 -5.00
CA ASP A 140 -1.75 7.57 -5.76
C ASP A 140 -0.70 6.53 -5.36
N CYS A 141 -1.16 5.47 -4.69
CA CYS A 141 -0.37 4.32 -4.28
C CYS A 141 -0.55 3.11 -5.20
N SER A 142 -1.26 3.25 -6.34
CA SER A 142 -1.59 2.13 -7.24
C SER A 142 -0.37 1.30 -7.61
N ARG A 143 0.74 1.93 -8.01
CA ARG A 143 1.97 1.24 -8.39
C ARG A 143 2.56 0.39 -7.25
N SER A 144 2.61 0.94 -6.05
CA SER A 144 3.16 0.22 -4.88
C SER A 144 2.24 -0.92 -4.45
N LEU A 145 0.93 -0.70 -4.50
CA LEU A 145 -0.08 -1.73 -4.21
C LEU A 145 -0.05 -2.84 -5.27
N ASP A 146 0.07 -2.51 -6.55
CA ASP A 146 0.17 -3.51 -7.63
C ASP A 146 1.42 -4.39 -7.48
N ILE A 147 2.57 -3.80 -7.13
CA ILE A 147 3.79 -4.57 -6.85
C ILE A 147 3.58 -5.50 -5.65
N PHE A 148 2.94 -4.99 -4.60
CA PHE A 148 2.62 -5.78 -3.40
C PHE A 148 1.70 -6.96 -3.73
N TYR A 149 0.62 -6.75 -4.49
CA TYR A 149 -0.30 -7.82 -4.87
C TYR A 149 0.36 -8.87 -5.77
N ARG A 150 1.18 -8.46 -6.74
CA ARG A 150 1.96 -9.39 -7.57
C ARG A 150 2.96 -10.20 -6.76
N PHE A 151 3.62 -9.58 -5.79
CA PHE A 151 4.50 -10.27 -4.85
C PHE A 151 3.74 -11.31 -4.03
N LEU A 152 2.56 -10.95 -3.54
CA LEU A 152 1.68 -11.83 -2.76
C LEU A 152 1.23 -13.04 -3.58
N GLU A 153 0.80 -12.81 -4.82
CA GLU A 153 0.39 -13.86 -5.76
C GLU A 153 1.54 -14.83 -6.08
N ALA A 154 2.72 -14.29 -6.43
CA ALA A 154 3.91 -15.09 -6.68
C ALA A 154 4.33 -15.91 -5.45
N SER A 155 4.30 -15.32 -4.27
CA SER A 155 4.64 -15.98 -3.01
C SER A 155 3.68 -17.13 -2.69
N PHE A 156 2.40 -16.94 -2.99
CA PHE A 156 1.39 -17.97 -2.81
C PHE A 156 1.62 -19.16 -3.76
N ALA A 157 1.91 -18.87 -5.03
CA ALA A 157 2.21 -19.89 -6.04
C ALA A 157 3.46 -20.71 -5.67
N VAL A 158 4.55 -20.04 -5.28
CA VAL A 158 5.80 -20.72 -4.85
C VAL A 158 5.58 -21.56 -3.61
N SER A 159 4.80 -21.07 -2.63
CA SER A 159 4.47 -21.82 -1.40
C SER A 159 3.65 -23.07 -1.70
N ALA A 160 2.68 -22.97 -2.61
CA ALA A 160 1.87 -24.13 -3.02
C ALA A 160 2.74 -25.23 -3.67
N VAL A 161 3.66 -24.83 -4.58
CA VAL A 161 4.62 -25.74 -5.20
C VAL A 161 5.55 -26.36 -4.16
N GLY A 162 6.05 -25.57 -3.20
CA GLY A 162 6.89 -26.03 -2.11
C GLY A 162 6.19 -27.09 -1.22
N ILE A 163 4.97 -26.82 -0.80
CA ILE A 163 4.16 -27.76 0.00
C ILE A 163 3.92 -29.07 -0.76
N PHE A 164 3.60 -28.96 -2.06
CA PHE A 164 3.41 -30.14 -2.91
C PHE A 164 4.69 -30.96 -3.05
N GLY A 165 5.84 -30.30 -3.22
CA GLY A 165 7.17 -30.94 -3.26
C GLY A 165 7.46 -31.69 -1.95
N VAL A 166 7.27 -31.05 -0.80
CA VAL A 166 7.44 -31.71 0.52
C VAL A 166 6.51 -32.91 0.65
N PHE A 167 5.25 -32.78 0.24
CA PHE A 167 4.30 -33.90 0.27
C PHE A 167 4.81 -35.10 -0.54
N ILE A 168 5.32 -34.90 -1.76
CA ILE A 168 5.88 -35.97 -2.59
C ILE A 168 7.11 -36.60 -1.92
N ILE A 169 8.05 -35.81 -1.44
CA ILE A 169 9.27 -36.30 -0.79
C ILE A 169 8.91 -37.16 0.44
N VAL A 170 8.03 -36.68 1.30
CA VAL A 170 7.61 -37.41 2.50
C VAL A 170 6.89 -38.71 2.14
N LEU A 171 6.07 -38.70 1.08
CA LEU A 171 5.44 -39.93 0.58
C LEU A 171 6.46 -40.95 0.07
N LEU A 172 7.50 -40.52 -0.66
CA LEU A 172 8.54 -41.42 -1.19
C LEU A 172 9.38 -42.02 -0.06
N LEU A 173 9.76 -41.19 0.93
CA LEU A 173 10.54 -41.63 2.07
C LEU A 173 9.71 -42.58 3.00
N SER A 174 8.42 -42.36 3.09
CA SER A 174 7.51 -43.16 3.91
C SER A 174 7.21 -44.56 3.32
N LYS A 175 7.55 -44.80 2.04
CA LYS A 175 7.39 -46.11 1.38
C LYS A 175 8.57 -47.08 1.57
N LYS A 176 9.71 -46.56 2.03
CA LYS A 176 10.85 -47.38 2.47
C LYS A 176 10.75 -47.77 3.91
#